data_c037e897893a9a416b94ed26fe34a974
#
_entry.id   c037e897893a9a416b94ed26fe34a974
#
_cell.length_a   1.000
_cell.length_b   1.000
_cell.length_c   1.000
_cell.angle_alpha   90.00
_cell.angle_beta   90.00
_cell.angle_gamma   90.00
#
_symmetry.space_group_name_H-M   'P 1'
#
loop_
_entity.id
_entity.type
_entity.pdbx_description
1 polymer ?
#
loop_
_entity_poly.entity_id
_entity_poly.type
_entity_poly.pdbx_seq_one_letter_code
_entity_poly.pdbx_strand_id
1 'polypeptide(L)'
;QRYTNQSIFEQNLQENRPFIKALSELSTKEPLPQILENLCKAEITLQLEVNERVYTETHIVNEHFKDFPLFMRIVERMQNEEDSLMLRSQLQYDIMAMSQMNQVFSRTRKREVTTDWSQAERRPHTELIELAKDERGSFDEVINEYVDDNSYTDFQGEQHLTQGGALGLVQKKRQVASSVYGYLNDREFLTKGIDAYSDFEDAKFNKLLNIIQTVFKHETKKLIVFALFKKTLNYLNIRLNKAGYRSVMIHGDIADRQNLLDLFRDDPGIDILLSSEVGSEGLDMQFCSSMVNYDLPWNPMIVEQRIGRVDRFGQRSPIVNIYNLIVKDSIQEDIYVRLLDRIGVFRDSIGDMEAILDAEIEKSGTHQIV
;
A
#
# COMPACT_ATOMS: atom_id res chain seq x y z
N GLN A 1 5.20 -19.01 -15.04
CA GLN A 1 5.11 -19.77 -16.34
C GLN A 1 4.01 -19.23 -17.28
N ARG A 2 3.63 -17.94 -17.27
CA ARG A 2 2.53 -17.41 -18.12
C ARG A 2 2.99 -16.75 -19.42
N TYR A 3 4.26 -16.44 -19.56
CA TYR A 3 4.86 -16.01 -20.81
C TYR A 3 5.97 -16.97 -21.17
N THR A 4 5.59 -18.07 -21.82
CA THR A 4 6.56 -19.03 -22.36
C THR A 4 7.16 -18.54 -23.67
N ASN A 5 6.70 -17.39 -24.20
CA ASN A 5 7.15 -16.87 -25.47
C ASN A 5 7.16 -15.33 -25.43
N GLN A 6 8.32 -14.73 -25.76
CA GLN A 6 8.51 -13.29 -25.85
C GLN A 6 7.52 -12.64 -26.83
N SER A 7 7.14 -13.36 -27.89
CA SER A 7 6.17 -12.88 -28.89
C SER A 7 4.77 -12.65 -28.32
N ILE A 8 4.31 -13.49 -27.38
CA ILE A 8 2.99 -13.33 -26.72
C ILE A 8 3.01 -12.10 -25.81
N PHE A 9 4.14 -11.84 -25.16
CA PHE A 9 4.27 -10.65 -24.32
C PHE A 9 4.27 -9.37 -25.16
N GLU A 10 5.04 -9.33 -26.24
CA GLU A 10 5.09 -8.19 -27.17
C GLU A 10 3.74 -7.93 -27.83
N GLN A 11 3.01 -8.97 -28.17
CA GLN A 11 1.66 -8.88 -28.72
C GLN A 11 0.69 -8.23 -27.71
N ASN A 12 0.64 -8.73 -26.49
CA ASN A 12 -0.23 -8.19 -25.43
C ASN A 12 0.11 -6.72 -25.13
N LEU A 13 1.39 -6.34 -25.26
CA LEU A 13 1.81 -4.97 -25.08
C LEU A 13 1.29 -4.06 -26.21
N GLN A 14 1.27 -4.53 -27.44
CA GLN A 14 0.74 -3.78 -28.59
C GLN A 14 -0.79 -3.62 -28.53
N GLU A 15 -1.52 -4.68 -28.18
CA GLU A 15 -2.98 -4.65 -28.04
C GLU A 15 -3.44 -3.68 -26.93
N ASN A 16 -2.63 -3.53 -25.86
CA ASN A 16 -2.95 -2.66 -24.73
C ASN A 16 -2.38 -1.22 -24.86
N ARG A 17 -1.59 -0.95 -25.88
CA ARG A 17 -0.90 0.35 -26.05
C ARG A 17 -1.82 1.57 -26.00
N PRO A 18 -3.02 1.58 -26.63
CA PRO A 18 -3.94 2.72 -26.54
C PRO A 18 -4.42 2.99 -25.11
N PHE A 19 -4.74 1.94 -24.37
CA PHE A 19 -5.18 2.02 -22.98
C PHE A 19 -4.08 2.49 -22.05
N ILE A 20 -2.85 1.99 -22.23
CA ILE A 20 -1.66 2.44 -21.47
C ILE A 20 -1.39 3.93 -21.72
N LYS A 21 -1.54 4.38 -22.97
CA LYS A 21 -1.38 5.78 -23.32
C LYS A 21 -2.44 6.65 -22.66
N ALA A 22 -3.71 6.27 -22.71
CA ALA A 22 -4.80 6.98 -22.05
C ALA A 22 -4.62 7.07 -20.53
N LEU A 23 -4.13 5.99 -19.87
CA LEU A 23 -3.78 6.00 -18.46
C LEU A 23 -2.68 7.02 -18.13
N SER A 24 -1.65 7.11 -18.97
CA SER A 24 -0.58 8.10 -18.82
C SER A 24 -1.11 9.52 -18.99
N GLU A 25 -1.92 9.78 -20.02
CA GLU A 25 -2.51 11.10 -20.30
C GLU A 25 -3.45 11.56 -19.17
N LEU A 26 -4.26 10.66 -18.58
CA LEU A 26 -5.08 10.95 -17.40
C LEU A 26 -4.22 11.37 -16.19
N SER A 27 -3.03 10.80 -16.03
CA SER A 27 -2.10 11.14 -14.95
C SER A 27 -1.40 12.49 -15.15
N THR A 28 -1.16 12.90 -16.40
CA THR A 28 -0.48 14.15 -16.76
C THR A 28 -1.42 15.36 -16.85
N LYS A 29 -2.70 15.21 -16.50
CA LYS A 29 -3.72 16.25 -16.55
C LYS A 29 -4.04 16.80 -17.95
N GLU A 30 -3.80 16.01 -19.00
CA GLU A 30 -4.28 16.33 -20.33
C GLU A 30 -5.81 16.49 -20.34
N PRO A 31 -6.41 17.38 -21.18
CA PRO A 31 -7.85 17.57 -21.23
C PRO A 31 -8.60 16.27 -21.57
N LEU A 32 -9.67 15.95 -20.83
CA LEU A 32 -10.47 14.74 -21.06
C LEU A 32 -10.95 14.57 -22.51
N PRO A 33 -11.42 15.63 -23.21
CA PRO A 33 -11.81 15.51 -24.62
C PRO A 33 -10.68 15.06 -25.54
N GLN A 34 -9.44 15.50 -25.27
CA GLN A 34 -8.26 15.12 -26.05
C GLN A 34 -7.88 13.66 -25.79
N ILE A 35 -7.94 13.23 -24.53
CA ILE A 35 -7.66 11.83 -24.15
C ILE A 35 -8.70 10.91 -24.82
N LEU A 36 -9.96 11.29 -24.77
CA LEU A 36 -11.04 10.53 -25.39
C LEU A 36 -10.85 10.41 -26.91
N GLU A 37 -10.53 11.53 -27.58
CA GLU A 37 -10.27 11.53 -29.02
C GLU A 37 -9.09 10.62 -29.37
N ASN A 38 -7.98 10.73 -28.61
CA ASN A 38 -6.80 9.88 -28.79
C ASN A 38 -7.13 8.40 -28.61
N LEU A 39 -7.89 8.05 -27.57
CA LEU A 39 -8.29 6.68 -27.29
C LEU A 39 -9.21 6.12 -28.36
N CYS A 40 -10.26 6.85 -28.73
CA CYS A 40 -11.25 6.39 -29.71
C CYS A 40 -10.69 6.22 -31.12
N LYS A 41 -9.73 7.05 -31.52
CA LYS A 41 -9.09 6.99 -32.84
C LYS A 41 -7.86 6.07 -32.90
N ALA A 42 -7.44 5.55 -31.77
CA ALA A 42 -6.26 4.67 -31.74
C ALA A 42 -6.52 3.35 -32.47
N GLU A 43 -5.47 2.81 -33.05
CA GLU A 43 -5.48 1.51 -33.72
C GLU A 43 -4.99 0.43 -32.74
N ILE A 44 -5.66 -0.72 -32.77
CA ILE A 44 -5.24 -1.95 -32.11
C ILE A 44 -5.01 -3.05 -33.14
N THR A 45 -3.97 -3.81 -32.95
CA THR A 45 -3.63 -4.93 -33.84
C THR A 45 -3.85 -6.23 -33.08
N LEU A 46 -4.82 -7.02 -33.54
CA LEU A 46 -5.19 -8.30 -32.96
C LEU A 46 -4.62 -9.44 -33.77
N GLN A 47 -4.10 -10.48 -33.11
CA GLN A 47 -3.70 -11.70 -33.76
C GLN A 47 -4.78 -12.76 -33.53
N LEU A 48 -5.30 -13.30 -34.62
CA LEU A 48 -6.32 -14.35 -34.63
C LEU A 48 -5.66 -15.64 -35.12
N GLU A 49 -5.72 -16.68 -34.30
CA GLU A 49 -5.28 -18.01 -34.72
C GLU A 49 -6.49 -18.81 -35.24
N VAL A 50 -6.47 -19.06 -36.54
CA VAL A 50 -7.51 -19.85 -37.21
C VAL A 50 -6.83 -21.02 -37.98
N ASN A 51 -7.14 -22.24 -37.60
CA ASN A 51 -6.58 -23.47 -38.23
C ASN A 51 -5.04 -23.48 -38.27
N GLU A 52 -4.39 -23.20 -37.12
CA GLU A 52 -2.93 -23.17 -36.97
C GLU A 52 -2.21 -22.04 -37.77
N ARG A 53 -2.97 -21.10 -38.32
CA ARG A 53 -2.43 -19.92 -39.01
C ARG A 53 -2.76 -18.68 -38.21
N VAL A 54 -1.76 -17.83 -38.04
CA VAL A 54 -1.89 -16.53 -37.36
C VAL A 54 -2.24 -15.47 -38.39
N TYR A 55 -3.37 -14.82 -38.22
CA TYR A 55 -3.82 -13.66 -39.00
C TYR A 55 -3.71 -12.42 -38.12
N THR A 56 -3.32 -11.32 -38.74
CA THR A 56 -3.22 -10.04 -38.03
C THR A 56 -4.29 -9.11 -38.61
N GLU A 57 -5.16 -8.59 -37.73
CA GLU A 57 -6.19 -7.63 -38.10
C GLU A 57 -6.01 -6.35 -37.28
N THR A 58 -6.13 -5.21 -37.95
CA THR A 58 -6.04 -3.88 -37.31
C THR A 58 -7.44 -3.28 -37.24
N HIS A 59 -7.85 -2.86 -36.05
CA HIS A 59 -9.13 -2.25 -35.79
C HIS A 59 -8.95 -0.89 -35.10
N ILE A 60 -9.92 0.01 -35.30
CA ILE A 60 -10.04 1.25 -34.53
C ILE A 60 -10.70 0.93 -33.19
N VAL A 61 -10.15 1.42 -32.08
CA VAL A 61 -10.62 1.14 -30.71
C VAL A 61 -12.11 1.38 -30.58
N ASN A 62 -12.62 2.54 -31.05
CA ASN A 62 -14.04 2.89 -30.95
C ASN A 62 -14.95 1.93 -31.73
N GLU A 63 -14.52 1.44 -32.88
CA GLU A 63 -15.31 0.50 -33.69
C GLU A 63 -15.30 -0.89 -33.09
N HIS A 64 -14.14 -1.30 -32.56
CA HIS A 64 -13.97 -2.63 -31.97
C HIS A 64 -14.73 -2.79 -30.65
N PHE A 65 -14.74 -1.75 -29.81
CA PHE A 65 -15.35 -1.80 -28.47
C PHE A 65 -16.72 -1.11 -28.38
N LYS A 66 -17.34 -0.72 -29.50
CA LYS A 66 -18.64 0.01 -29.52
C LYS A 66 -19.78 -0.70 -28.79
N ASP A 67 -19.76 -2.04 -28.71
CA ASP A 67 -20.76 -2.87 -28.04
C ASP A 67 -20.31 -3.32 -26.63
N PHE A 68 -19.16 -2.87 -26.16
CA PHE A 68 -18.64 -3.20 -24.84
C PHE A 68 -19.18 -2.23 -23.79
N PRO A 69 -20.01 -2.67 -22.82
CA PRO A 69 -20.66 -1.79 -21.85
C PRO A 69 -19.67 -0.93 -21.05
N LEU A 70 -18.51 -1.50 -20.68
CA LEU A 70 -17.47 -0.79 -19.93
C LEU A 70 -16.85 0.34 -20.77
N PHE A 71 -16.54 0.07 -22.04
CA PHE A 71 -15.99 1.07 -22.93
C PHE A 71 -16.98 2.22 -23.17
N MET A 72 -18.25 1.90 -23.43
CA MET A 72 -19.31 2.89 -23.60
C MET A 72 -19.47 3.77 -22.36
N ARG A 73 -19.39 3.18 -21.17
CA ARG A 73 -19.41 3.95 -19.90
C ARG A 73 -18.22 4.90 -19.77
N ILE A 74 -17.01 4.47 -20.15
CA ILE A 74 -15.82 5.34 -20.17
C ILE A 74 -16.05 6.54 -21.09
N VAL A 75 -16.52 6.28 -22.31
CA VAL A 75 -16.80 7.33 -23.31
C VAL A 75 -17.85 8.31 -22.79
N GLU A 76 -18.99 7.81 -22.29
CA GLU A 76 -20.09 8.60 -21.75
C GLU A 76 -19.64 9.50 -20.60
N ARG A 77 -18.86 8.97 -19.68
CA ARG A 77 -18.34 9.70 -18.52
C ARG A 77 -17.34 10.78 -18.92
N MET A 78 -16.42 10.48 -19.85
CA MET A 78 -15.47 11.47 -20.38
C MET A 78 -16.15 12.61 -21.14
N GLN A 79 -17.35 12.37 -21.72
CA GLN A 79 -18.12 13.39 -22.46
C GLN A 79 -19.02 14.25 -21.58
N ASN A 80 -19.60 13.67 -20.54
CA ASN A 80 -20.75 14.27 -19.84
C ASN A 80 -20.44 14.69 -18.40
N GLU A 81 -19.39 14.16 -17.78
CA GLU A 81 -19.05 14.50 -16.39
C GLU A 81 -17.99 15.61 -16.33
N GLU A 82 -18.07 16.44 -15.28
CA GLU A 82 -17.10 17.51 -15.04
C GLU A 82 -15.72 16.92 -14.68
N ASP A 83 -14.66 17.46 -15.28
CA ASP A 83 -13.29 17.00 -15.06
C ASP A 83 -12.87 17.23 -13.60
N SER A 84 -12.72 16.16 -12.86
CA SER A 84 -12.34 16.16 -11.46
C SER A 84 -11.31 15.07 -11.18
N LEU A 85 -10.54 15.23 -10.11
CA LEU A 85 -9.59 14.21 -9.64
C LEU A 85 -10.29 12.86 -9.40
N MET A 86 -11.52 12.90 -8.92
CA MET A 86 -12.34 11.71 -8.65
C MET A 86 -12.73 11.03 -9.95
N LEU A 87 -13.23 11.79 -10.94
CA LEU A 87 -13.56 11.26 -12.26
C LEU A 87 -12.33 10.64 -12.93
N ARG A 88 -11.19 11.37 -12.93
CA ARG A 88 -9.93 10.85 -13.52
C ARG A 88 -9.47 9.56 -12.88
N SER A 89 -9.55 9.43 -11.55
CA SER A 89 -9.19 8.19 -10.85
C SER A 89 -10.11 7.03 -11.22
N GLN A 90 -11.40 7.28 -11.37
CA GLN A 90 -12.36 6.27 -11.78
C GLN A 90 -12.17 5.86 -13.25
N LEU A 91 -11.89 6.82 -14.14
CA LEU A 91 -11.57 6.55 -15.54
C LEU A 91 -10.27 5.75 -15.70
N GLN A 92 -9.23 6.08 -14.94
CA GLN A 92 -8.00 5.27 -14.92
C GLN A 92 -8.31 3.83 -14.58
N TYR A 93 -9.19 3.64 -13.61
CA TYR A 93 -9.62 2.32 -13.19
C TYR A 93 -10.40 1.57 -14.28
N ASP A 94 -11.43 2.20 -14.84
CA ASP A 94 -12.25 1.62 -15.91
C ASP A 94 -11.38 1.27 -17.14
N ILE A 95 -10.42 2.12 -17.50
CA ILE A 95 -9.46 1.86 -18.59
C ILE A 95 -8.51 0.71 -18.25
N MET A 96 -8.05 0.61 -17.00
CA MET A 96 -7.25 -0.55 -16.57
C MET A 96 -8.04 -1.85 -16.66
N ALA A 97 -9.35 -1.82 -16.39
CA ALA A 97 -10.22 -2.98 -16.52
C ALA A 97 -10.44 -3.41 -17.98
N MET A 98 -10.39 -2.46 -18.93
CA MET A 98 -10.41 -2.73 -20.37
C MET A 98 -9.11 -3.38 -20.88
N SER A 99 -7.99 -3.14 -20.21
CA SER A 99 -6.71 -3.67 -20.63
C SER A 99 -6.67 -5.20 -20.46
N GLN A 100 -6.28 -5.93 -21.51
CA GLN A 100 -6.11 -7.38 -21.45
C GLN A 100 -5.05 -7.82 -20.43
N MET A 101 -4.17 -6.93 -19.99
CA MET A 101 -3.26 -7.21 -18.89
C MET A 101 -4.02 -7.55 -17.60
N ASN A 102 -5.20 -6.98 -17.36
CA ASN A 102 -6.06 -7.38 -16.25
C ASN A 102 -6.68 -8.77 -16.45
N GLN A 103 -6.94 -9.20 -17.67
CA GLN A 103 -7.41 -10.56 -17.96
C GLN A 103 -6.28 -11.60 -17.78
N VAL A 104 -5.04 -11.22 -18.07
CA VAL A 104 -3.85 -12.07 -17.85
C VAL A 104 -3.48 -12.13 -16.37
N PHE A 105 -3.68 -11.03 -15.66
CA PHE A 105 -3.61 -10.94 -14.20
C PHE A 105 -4.96 -11.17 -13.54
N SER A 106 -5.91 -11.85 -14.20
CA SER A 106 -7.18 -12.17 -13.57
C SER A 106 -6.90 -12.86 -12.25
N ARG A 107 -7.18 -12.13 -11.20
CA ARG A 107 -7.14 -12.59 -9.83
C ARG A 107 -8.24 -13.64 -9.75
N THR A 108 -7.89 -14.91 -9.95
CA THR A 108 -8.80 -16.00 -9.67
C THR A 108 -9.20 -15.81 -8.22
N ARG A 109 -10.46 -15.42 -7.96
CA ARG A 109 -10.94 -15.25 -6.60
C ARG A 109 -10.71 -16.55 -5.89
N LYS A 110 -10.07 -16.52 -4.74
CA LYS A 110 -9.87 -17.73 -3.92
C LYS A 110 -11.19 -18.48 -3.75
N ARG A 111 -12.32 -17.78 -3.62
CA ARG A 111 -13.68 -18.35 -3.50
C ARG A 111 -14.18 -19.12 -4.74
N GLU A 112 -13.66 -18.83 -5.91
CA GLU A 112 -14.12 -19.46 -7.16
C GLU A 112 -13.38 -20.77 -7.48
N VAL A 113 -12.24 -21.03 -6.82
CA VAL A 113 -11.37 -22.18 -7.12
C VAL A 113 -11.57 -23.33 -6.15
N THR A 114 -12.21 -23.13 -5.01
CA THR A 114 -12.22 -24.13 -3.94
C THR A 114 -13.62 -24.38 -3.37
N THR A 115 -14.19 -25.51 -3.73
CA THR A 115 -15.39 -26.06 -3.09
C THR A 115 -15.12 -26.75 -1.75
N ASP A 116 -13.85 -27.05 -1.41
CA ASP A 116 -13.48 -27.92 -0.28
C ASP A 116 -12.55 -27.32 0.80
N TRP A 117 -12.21 -26.02 0.72
CA TRP A 117 -11.28 -25.41 1.70
C TRP A 117 -11.92 -24.22 2.39
N SER A 118 -11.97 -24.24 3.72
CA SER A 118 -12.33 -23.09 4.53
C SER A 118 -11.26 -22.00 4.37
N GLN A 119 -11.63 -20.85 3.83
CA GLN A 119 -10.78 -19.67 3.81
C GLN A 119 -10.65 -19.10 5.21
N ALA A 120 -9.47 -18.57 5.54
CA ALA A 120 -9.31 -17.77 6.74
C ALA A 120 -10.13 -16.48 6.62
N GLU A 121 -10.86 -16.16 7.67
CA GLU A 121 -11.56 -14.88 7.80
C GLU A 121 -10.54 -13.78 8.12
N ARG A 122 -10.52 -12.71 7.34
CA ARG A 122 -9.69 -11.53 7.64
C ARG A 122 -10.40 -10.65 8.65
N ARG A 123 -9.72 -10.34 9.74
CA ARG A 123 -10.21 -9.43 10.78
C ARG A 123 -9.28 -8.22 10.89
N PRO A 124 -9.58 -7.12 10.19
CA PRO A 124 -8.85 -5.88 10.37
C PRO A 124 -9.22 -5.21 11.70
N HIS A 125 -8.21 -4.64 12.34
CA HIS A 125 -8.31 -3.83 13.55
C HIS A 125 -7.57 -2.54 13.30
N THR A 126 -8.26 -1.41 13.32
CA THR A 126 -7.65 -0.10 13.13
C THR A 126 -7.53 0.61 14.46
N GLU A 127 -6.31 1.01 14.80
CA GLU A 127 -5.97 1.66 16.05
C GLU A 127 -5.50 3.09 15.79
N LEU A 128 -6.34 4.06 16.15
CA LEU A 128 -5.99 5.48 16.14
C LEU A 128 -5.18 5.80 17.39
N ILE A 129 -4.01 6.39 17.21
CA ILE A 129 -3.02 6.64 18.25
C ILE A 129 -2.87 8.15 18.43
N GLU A 130 -3.20 8.62 19.62
CA GLU A 130 -2.89 9.99 20.04
C GLU A 130 -1.48 10.01 20.61
N LEU A 131 -0.62 10.87 20.05
CA LEU A 131 0.72 11.08 20.57
C LEU A 131 0.66 11.78 21.92
N ALA A 132 1.53 11.38 22.84
CA ALA A 132 1.73 12.11 24.09
C ALA A 132 2.19 13.56 23.81
N LYS A 133 1.96 14.48 24.75
CA LYS A 133 2.25 15.91 24.55
C LYS A 133 3.68 16.18 24.12
N ASP A 134 4.65 15.55 24.78
CA ASP A 134 6.07 15.74 24.50
C ASP A 134 6.46 15.08 23.17
N GLU A 135 5.86 13.94 22.86
CA GLU A 135 6.02 13.25 21.59
C GLU A 135 5.45 14.08 20.42
N ARG A 136 4.27 14.70 20.60
CA ARG A 136 3.69 15.64 19.64
C ARG A 136 4.57 16.88 19.47
N GLY A 137 5.11 17.43 20.55
CA GLY A 137 6.04 18.56 20.51
C GLY A 137 7.26 18.24 19.65
N SER A 138 7.89 17.08 19.86
CA SER A 138 9.04 16.63 19.06
C SER A 138 8.67 16.38 17.60
N PHE A 139 7.46 15.84 17.33
CA PHE A 139 6.94 15.66 15.98
C PHE A 139 6.83 17.01 15.25
N ASP A 140 6.20 17.98 15.87
CA ASP A 140 5.95 19.30 15.28
C ASP A 140 7.26 20.09 15.10
N GLU A 141 8.21 19.99 16.05
CA GLU A 141 9.53 20.59 15.95
C GLU A 141 10.28 20.13 14.70
N VAL A 142 10.37 18.84 14.46
CA VAL A 142 11.03 18.28 13.26
C VAL A 142 10.39 18.76 11.98
N ILE A 143 9.06 18.88 11.96
CA ILE A 143 8.33 19.33 10.77
C ILE A 143 8.57 20.83 10.54
N ASN A 144 8.53 21.65 11.61
CA ASN A 144 8.76 23.10 11.54
C ASN A 144 10.19 23.41 11.10
N GLU A 145 11.20 22.76 11.69
CA GLU A 145 12.59 22.89 11.25
C GLU A 145 12.75 22.60 9.75
N TYR A 146 12.11 21.51 9.28
CA TYR A 146 12.17 21.18 7.86
C TYR A 146 11.53 22.25 6.99
N VAL A 147 10.38 22.79 7.39
CA VAL A 147 9.68 23.87 6.67
C VAL A 147 10.56 25.11 6.62
N ASP A 148 11.16 25.52 7.74
CA ASP A 148 12.02 26.71 7.83
C ASP A 148 13.26 26.57 6.93
N ASP A 149 13.90 25.41 6.93
CA ASP A 149 15.09 25.12 6.10
C ASP A 149 14.80 25.05 4.60
N ASN A 150 13.56 24.79 4.20
CA ASN A 150 13.17 24.54 2.81
C ASN A 150 12.16 25.54 2.27
N SER A 151 11.98 26.68 2.94
CA SER A 151 11.11 27.74 2.51
C SER A 151 11.88 29.01 2.16
N TYR A 152 11.23 29.91 1.46
CA TYR A 152 11.68 31.27 1.18
C TYR A 152 10.54 32.24 1.45
N THR A 153 10.89 33.47 1.81
CA THR A 153 9.91 34.55 2.03
C THR A 153 9.83 35.40 0.77
N ASP A 154 8.64 35.62 0.27
CA ASP A 154 8.41 36.47 -0.90
C ASP A 154 8.46 37.97 -0.56
N PHE A 155 8.28 38.85 -1.55
CA PHE A 155 8.27 40.30 -1.38
C PHE A 155 7.08 40.84 -0.56
N GLN A 156 6.05 40.00 -0.35
CA GLN A 156 4.86 40.33 0.45
C GLN A 156 5.02 39.86 1.91
N GLY A 157 6.11 39.15 2.22
CA GLY A 157 6.40 38.58 3.54
C GLY A 157 5.75 37.22 3.77
N GLU A 158 5.21 36.57 2.72
CA GLU A 158 4.63 35.25 2.82
C GLU A 158 5.70 34.17 2.64
N GLN A 159 5.64 33.13 3.49
CA GLN A 159 6.57 32.01 3.47
C GLN A 159 6.07 30.94 2.51
N HIS A 160 6.90 30.55 1.55
CA HIS A 160 6.60 29.55 0.55
C HIS A 160 7.63 28.43 0.57
N LEU A 161 7.18 27.18 0.50
CA LEU A 161 8.07 26.04 0.30
C LEU A 161 8.68 26.05 -1.10
N THR A 162 9.96 25.71 -1.18
CA THR A 162 10.59 25.41 -2.48
C THR A 162 9.92 24.18 -3.10
N GLN A 163 9.99 24.04 -4.44
CA GLN A 163 9.38 22.89 -5.13
C GLN A 163 9.95 21.55 -4.61
N GLY A 164 11.25 21.47 -4.35
CA GLY A 164 11.87 20.29 -3.72
C GLY A 164 11.48 20.15 -2.26
N GLY A 165 11.31 21.25 -1.53
CA GLY A 165 10.86 21.29 -0.13
C GLY A 165 9.46 20.69 0.05
N ALA A 166 8.53 20.99 -0.84
CA ALA A 166 7.17 20.45 -0.77
C ALA A 166 7.13 18.92 -0.91
N LEU A 167 7.88 18.35 -1.85
CA LEU A 167 7.99 16.90 -2.01
C LEU A 167 8.69 16.24 -0.81
N GLY A 168 9.77 16.84 -0.34
CA GLY A 168 10.51 16.34 0.81
C GLY A 168 9.70 16.41 2.10
N LEU A 169 8.81 17.42 2.27
CA LEU A 169 7.94 17.55 3.43
C LEU A 169 7.01 16.36 3.59
N VAL A 170 6.41 15.88 2.50
CA VAL A 170 5.56 14.67 2.53
C VAL A 170 6.37 13.46 3.03
N GLN A 171 7.58 13.29 2.52
CA GLN A 171 8.44 12.18 2.95
C GLN A 171 8.88 12.34 4.42
N LYS A 172 9.19 13.57 4.84
CA LYS A 172 9.53 13.90 6.22
C LYS A 172 8.38 13.57 7.18
N LYS A 173 7.17 14.08 6.87
CA LYS A 173 5.95 13.77 7.64
C LYS A 173 5.72 12.28 7.78
N ARG A 174 5.92 11.49 6.72
CA ARG A 174 5.79 10.03 6.77
C ARG A 174 6.82 9.37 7.68
N GLN A 175 8.07 9.80 7.63
CA GLN A 175 9.14 9.25 8.46
C GLN A 175 8.88 9.52 9.95
N VAL A 176 8.51 10.75 10.29
CA VAL A 176 8.25 11.15 11.69
C VAL A 176 6.98 10.48 12.21
N ALA A 177 5.91 10.40 11.40
CA ALA A 177 4.68 9.69 11.76
C ALA A 177 4.87 8.18 11.87
N SER A 178 5.85 7.60 11.17
CA SER A 178 6.24 6.21 11.35
C SER A 178 6.75 5.95 12.77
N SER A 179 7.75 6.72 13.19
CA SER A 179 8.24 6.75 14.57
C SER A 179 9.01 8.04 14.82
N VAL A 180 8.53 8.86 15.74
CA VAL A 180 9.21 10.09 16.14
C VAL A 180 10.61 9.78 16.66
N TYR A 181 10.70 8.87 17.61
CA TYR A 181 11.98 8.49 18.19
C TYR A 181 12.89 7.71 17.25
N GLY A 182 12.35 6.84 16.40
CA GLY A 182 13.11 6.18 15.35
C GLY A 182 13.68 7.15 14.34
N TYR A 183 12.99 8.28 14.09
CA TYR A 183 13.49 9.35 13.23
C TYR A 183 14.60 10.18 13.91
N LEU A 184 14.37 10.65 15.14
CA LEU A 184 15.30 11.50 15.88
C LEU A 184 16.62 10.79 16.23
N ASN A 185 16.57 9.49 16.38
CA ASN A 185 17.62 8.70 17.07
C ASN A 185 18.78 8.18 16.23
N ASP A 186 18.82 8.49 14.94
CA ASP A 186 19.86 7.90 14.08
C ASP A 186 21.31 8.29 14.51
N ARG A 187 21.48 9.44 15.13
CA ARG A 187 22.80 9.92 15.63
C ARG A 187 22.97 9.78 17.15
N GLU A 188 21.92 10.00 17.92
CA GLU A 188 22.00 9.95 19.38
C GLU A 188 21.96 8.51 19.92
N PHE A 189 21.31 7.60 19.20
CA PHE A 189 21.26 6.18 19.55
C PHE A 189 22.65 5.53 19.66
N LEU A 190 23.51 5.90 18.72
CA LEU A 190 24.87 5.40 18.68
C LEU A 190 25.77 5.99 19.78
N THR A 191 25.40 7.15 20.32
CA THR A 191 26.23 7.88 21.32
C THR A 191 25.77 7.72 22.76
N LYS A 192 24.47 7.52 23.02
CA LYS A 192 23.91 7.48 24.38
C LYS A 192 23.58 6.06 24.87
N GLY A 193 23.63 5.03 24.00
CA GLY A 193 23.31 3.67 24.34
C GLY A 193 21.80 3.41 24.52
N ILE A 194 21.44 2.14 24.64
CA ILE A 194 20.06 1.64 24.70
C ILE A 194 19.30 2.18 25.93
N ASP A 195 20.00 2.53 27.01
CA ASP A 195 19.39 2.93 28.27
C ASP A 195 18.76 4.33 28.24
N ALA A 196 19.19 5.21 27.33
CA ALA A 196 18.63 6.55 27.18
C ALA A 196 17.16 6.57 26.69
N TYR A 197 16.66 5.45 26.16
CA TYR A 197 15.31 5.35 25.56
C TYR A 197 14.29 4.57 26.39
N SER A 198 14.65 4.18 27.60
CA SER A 198 13.73 3.46 28.50
C SER A 198 12.65 4.33 29.08
N ASP A 199 12.86 5.64 29.14
CA ASP A 199 12.03 6.56 29.88
C ASP A 199 11.12 7.42 29.00
N PHE A 200 11.15 7.23 27.66
CA PHE A 200 10.27 7.94 26.76
C PHE A 200 8.92 7.24 26.62
N GLU A 201 7.86 8.02 26.77
CA GLU A 201 6.52 7.58 26.42
C GLU A 201 6.39 7.60 24.91
N ASP A 202 6.28 6.40 24.29
CA ASP A 202 6.02 6.20 22.87
C ASP A 202 4.66 5.55 22.74
N ALA A 203 3.65 6.36 22.42
CA ALA A 203 2.26 5.92 22.35
C ALA A 203 2.06 4.80 21.31
N LYS A 204 2.76 4.90 20.16
CA LYS A 204 2.65 3.91 19.08
C LYS A 204 3.33 2.59 19.44
N PHE A 205 4.50 2.65 20.05
CA PHE A 205 5.20 1.46 20.54
C PHE A 205 4.44 0.79 21.70
N ASN A 206 3.86 1.58 22.62
CA ASN A 206 3.05 1.05 23.70
C ASN A 206 1.81 0.33 23.17
N LYS A 207 1.18 0.85 22.09
CA LYS A 207 0.08 0.17 21.41
C LYS A 207 0.53 -1.15 20.78
N LEU A 208 1.69 -1.18 20.14
CA LEU A 208 2.28 -2.42 19.61
C LEU A 208 2.49 -3.45 20.73
N LEU A 209 3.02 -3.06 21.89
CA LEU A 209 3.18 -3.96 23.03
C LEU A 209 1.84 -4.55 23.50
N ASN A 210 0.79 -3.75 23.56
CA ASN A 210 -0.54 -4.22 23.92
C ASN A 210 -1.09 -5.25 22.92
N ILE A 211 -0.86 -5.03 21.63
CA ILE A 211 -1.22 -6.00 20.57
C ILE A 211 -0.43 -7.29 20.74
N ILE A 212 0.88 -7.22 20.93
CA ILE A 212 1.73 -8.39 21.18
C ILE A 212 1.21 -9.21 22.35
N GLN A 213 0.91 -8.55 23.49
CA GLN A 213 0.39 -9.22 24.66
C GLN A 213 -0.97 -9.88 24.40
N THR A 214 -1.83 -9.26 23.59
CA THR A 214 -3.13 -9.80 23.23
C THR A 214 -2.98 -11.03 22.33
N VAL A 215 -2.20 -10.90 21.26
CA VAL A 215 -1.96 -12.00 20.30
C VAL A 215 -1.32 -13.20 21.00
N PHE A 216 -0.32 -12.99 21.85
CA PHE A 216 0.41 -14.08 22.51
C PHE A 216 -0.37 -14.77 23.65
N LYS A 217 -1.49 -14.21 24.06
CA LYS A 217 -2.42 -14.88 24.99
C LYS A 217 -3.34 -15.89 24.29
N HIS A 218 -3.68 -15.62 23.04
CA HIS A 218 -4.76 -16.31 22.32
C HIS A 218 -4.28 -17.13 21.12
N GLU A 219 -3.05 -16.89 20.64
CA GLU A 219 -2.52 -17.48 19.40
C GLU A 219 -1.10 -18.04 19.59
N THR A 220 -0.52 -18.50 18.49
CA THR A 220 0.89 -18.85 18.44
C THR A 220 1.74 -17.60 18.68
N LYS A 221 2.83 -17.71 19.47
CA LYS A 221 3.74 -16.59 19.75
C LYS A 221 4.59 -16.20 18.54
N LYS A 222 3.93 -15.91 17.42
CA LYS A 222 4.54 -15.43 16.18
C LYS A 222 3.74 -14.25 15.65
N LEU A 223 4.40 -13.11 15.47
CA LEU A 223 3.79 -11.89 14.97
C LEU A 223 4.69 -11.27 13.90
N ILE A 224 4.10 -10.81 12.80
CA ILE A 224 4.80 -10.06 11.76
C ILE A 224 4.46 -8.58 11.92
N VAL A 225 5.47 -7.72 11.91
CA VAL A 225 5.32 -6.26 11.95
C VAL A 225 5.95 -5.66 10.70
N PHE A 226 5.12 -5.02 9.89
CA PHE A 226 5.55 -4.31 8.69
C PHE A 226 5.76 -2.82 8.99
N ALA A 227 6.93 -2.29 8.61
CA ALA A 227 7.21 -0.87 8.62
C ALA A 227 7.91 -0.44 7.33
N LEU A 228 7.66 0.80 6.90
CA LEU A 228 8.18 1.34 5.64
C LEU A 228 9.67 1.71 5.75
N PHE A 229 10.08 2.21 6.91
CA PHE A 229 11.39 2.81 7.08
C PHE A 229 12.34 1.90 7.88
N LYS A 230 13.54 1.72 7.36
CA LYS A 230 14.59 0.94 8.02
C LYS A 230 14.95 1.50 9.42
N LYS A 231 14.90 2.83 9.59
CA LYS A 231 15.11 3.46 10.89
C LYS A 231 14.07 3.02 11.92
N THR A 232 12.79 2.97 11.51
CA THR A 232 11.70 2.46 12.34
C THR A 232 11.91 0.99 12.70
N LEU A 233 12.28 0.15 11.73
CA LEU A 233 12.57 -1.27 11.99
C LEU A 233 13.70 -1.44 13.00
N ASN A 234 14.80 -0.69 12.86
CA ASN A 234 15.92 -0.71 13.80
C ASN A 234 15.50 -0.27 15.22
N TYR A 235 14.73 0.82 15.30
CA TYR A 235 14.19 1.31 16.56
C TYR A 235 13.30 0.26 17.23
N LEU A 236 12.36 -0.33 16.48
CA LEU A 236 11.48 -1.39 16.99
C LEU A 236 12.26 -2.62 17.46
N ASN A 237 13.29 -3.04 16.71
CA ASN A 237 14.12 -4.17 17.08
C ASN A 237 14.79 -3.95 18.44
N ILE A 238 15.35 -2.77 18.68
CA ILE A 238 16.00 -2.42 19.95
C ILE A 238 14.97 -2.39 21.09
N ARG A 239 13.85 -1.70 20.89
CA ARG A 239 12.80 -1.53 21.91
C ARG A 239 12.14 -2.86 22.28
N LEU A 240 11.85 -3.72 21.30
CA LEU A 240 11.26 -5.05 21.52
C LEU A 240 12.21 -5.96 22.29
N ASN A 241 13.50 -6.00 21.91
CA ASN A 241 14.48 -6.80 22.65
C ASN A 241 14.63 -6.31 24.10
N LYS A 242 14.59 -4.99 24.35
CA LYS A 242 14.58 -4.44 25.70
C LYS A 242 13.31 -4.81 26.48
N ALA A 243 12.17 -4.89 25.81
CA ALA A 243 10.90 -5.34 26.40
C ALA A 243 10.83 -6.88 26.62
N GLY A 244 11.89 -7.61 26.28
CA GLY A 244 11.99 -9.06 26.48
C GLY A 244 11.46 -9.91 25.32
N TYR A 245 11.15 -9.30 24.17
CA TYR A 245 10.73 -10.00 22.95
C TYR A 245 11.90 -10.17 22.01
N ARG A 246 12.20 -11.40 21.59
CA ARG A 246 13.22 -11.66 20.59
C ARG A 246 12.65 -11.41 19.18
N SER A 247 13.31 -10.54 18.44
CA SER A 247 12.92 -10.22 17.07
C SER A 247 14.03 -10.46 16.07
N VAL A 248 13.63 -10.83 14.85
CA VAL A 248 14.50 -10.84 13.66
C VAL A 248 14.00 -9.78 12.68
N MET A 249 14.90 -9.27 11.85
CA MET A 249 14.58 -8.20 10.93
C MET A 249 14.95 -8.59 9.49
N ILE A 250 14.01 -8.38 8.55
CA ILE A 250 14.20 -8.61 7.13
C ILE A 250 13.92 -7.31 6.36
N HIS A 251 14.90 -6.82 5.60
CA HIS A 251 14.79 -5.66 4.73
C HIS A 251 15.59 -5.84 3.42
N GLY A 252 15.50 -4.87 2.52
CA GLY A 252 16.06 -4.97 1.17
C GLY A 252 17.56 -5.29 1.11
N ASP A 253 18.35 -4.82 2.07
CA ASP A 253 19.82 -5.00 2.07
C ASP A 253 20.25 -6.39 2.58
N ILE A 254 19.32 -7.20 3.08
CA ILE A 254 19.64 -8.54 3.60
C ILE A 254 19.61 -9.55 2.45
N ALA A 255 20.74 -10.19 2.22
CA ALA A 255 20.87 -11.17 1.15
C ALA A 255 20.17 -12.51 1.48
N ASP A 256 20.27 -12.96 2.74
CA ASP A 256 19.78 -14.28 3.17
C ASP A 256 18.47 -14.20 3.94
N ARG A 257 17.44 -13.69 3.24
CA ARG A 257 16.10 -13.46 3.82
C ARG A 257 15.38 -14.76 4.16
N GLN A 258 15.59 -15.80 3.35
CA GLN A 258 14.92 -17.08 3.55
C GLN A 258 15.39 -17.77 4.83
N ASN A 259 16.68 -17.78 5.11
CA ASN A 259 17.20 -18.37 6.35
C ASN A 259 16.72 -17.63 7.61
N LEU A 260 16.58 -16.29 7.53
CA LEU A 260 16.01 -15.52 8.65
C LEU A 260 14.52 -15.81 8.84
N LEU A 261 13.78 -16.03 7.75
CA LEU A 261 12.37 -16.43 7.83
C LEU A 261 12.24 -17.84 8.41
N ASP A 262 13.08 -18.77 8.00
CA ASP A 262 13.11 -20.13 8.52
C ASP A 262 13.49 -20.13 10.01
N LEU A 263 14.47 -19.33 10.39
CA LEU A 263 14.82 -19.12 11.80
C LEU A 263 13.65 -18.55 12.61
N PHE A 264 12.95 -17.55 12.09
CA PHE A 264 11.74 -17.01 12.74
C PHE A 264 10.65 -18.07 12.87
N ARG A 265 10.44 -18.89 11.83
CA ARG A 265 9.42 -19.96 11.87
C ARG A 265 9.76 -21.02 12.89
N ASP A 266 11.01 -21.49 12.91
CA ASP A 266 11.41 -22.75 13.57
C ASP A 266 11.97 -22.54 14.99
N ASP A 267 12.56 -21.39 15.32
CA ASP A 267 13.04 -21.07 16.68
C ASP A 267 11.88 -20.57 17.56
N PRO A 268 11.45 -21.35 18.57
CA PRO A 268 10.38 -20.95 19.47
C PRO A 268 10.74 -19.73 20.34
N GLY A 269 12.02 -19.38 20.43
CA GLY A 269 12.47 -18.22 21.17
C GLY A 269 12.42 -16.91 20.39
N ILE A 270 12.14 -16.93 19.09
CA ILE A 270 11.96 -15.72 18.28
C ILE A 270 10.48 -15.47 18.09
N ASP A 271 10.00 -14.38 18.67
CA ASP A 271 8.58 -14.07 18.76
C ASP A 271 8.08 -13.20 17.59
N ILE A 272 8.94 -12.30 17.07
CA ILE A 272 8.54 -11.22 16.17
C ILE A 272 9.43 -11.17 14.93
N LEU A 273 8.80 -11.05 13.77
CA LEU A 273 9.46 -10.71 12.52
C LEU A 273 9.17 -9.25 12.18
N LEU A 274 10.22 -8.43 12.14
CA LEU A 274 10.17 -7.06 11.63
C LEU A 274 10.50 -7.07 10.13
N SER A 275 9.62 -6.56 9.28
CA SER A 275 9.83 -6.62 7.83
C SER A 275 9.55 -5.31 7.13
N SER A 276 10.43 -4.95 6.18
CA SER A 276 10.09 -3.95 5.18
C SER A 276 9.30 -4.61 4.03
N GLU A 277 8.69 -3.77 3.19
CA GLU A 277 7.98 -4.23 2.01
C GLU A 277 8.89 -5.03 1.06
N VAL A 278 10.01 -4.43 0.67
CA VAL A 278 11.02 -5.07 -0.19
C VAL A 278 11.62 -6.32 0.47
N GLY A 279 11.77 -6.30 1.80
CA GLY A 279 12.28 -7.45 2.55
C GLY A 279 11.38 -8.68 2.47
N SER A 280 10.06 -8.48 2.47
CA SER A 280 9.07 -9.56 2.47
C SER A 280 8.75 -10.10 1.08
N GLU A 281 9.26 -9.49 0.02
CA GLU A 281 8.93 -9.88 -1.35
C GLU A 281 9.39 -11.31 -1.65
N GLY A 282 8.46 -12.14 -2.15
CA GLY A 282 8.71 -13.55 -2.46
C GLY A 282 8.62 -14.52 -1.28
N LEU A 283 8.58 -14.04 -0.04
CA LEU A 283 8.54 -14.87 1.15
C LEU A 283 7.12 -15.37 1.47
N ASP A 284 7.01 -16.57 2.03
CA ASP A 284 5.76 -17.20 2.46
C ASP A 284 5.66 -17.21 3.98
N MET A 285 4.66 -16.52 4.52
CA MET A 285 4.49 -16.31 5.96
C MET A 285 3.16 -16.89 6.49
N GLN A 286 2.55 -17.84 5.76
CA GLN A 286 1.25 -18.43 6.10
C GLN A 286 1.24 -19.22 7.42
N PHE A 287 2.39 -19.46 8.04
CA PHE A 287 2.47 -20.05 9.38
C PHE A 287 2.12 -19.05 10.50
N CYS A 288 2.04 -17.75 10.20
CA CYS A 288 1.52 -16.73 11.10
C CYS A 288 0.03 -16.47 10.81
N SER A 289 -0.73 -16.14 11.85
CA SER A 289 -2.15 -15.76 11.78
C SER A 289 -2.39 -14.30 12.13
N SER A 290 -1.35 -13.57 12.56
CA SER A 290 -1.47 -12.17 12.97
C SER A 290 -0.35 -11.32 12.38
N MET A 291 -0.73 -10.12 11.92
CA MET A 291 0.21 -9.14 11.39
C MET A 291 -0.15 -7.72 11.83
N VAL A 292 0.87 -6.86 11.92
CA VAL A 292 0.74 -5.44 12.22
C VAL A 292 1.27 -4.63 11.04
N ASN A 293 0.48 -3.74 10.49
CA ASN A 293 0.94 -2.63 9.68
C ASN A 293 1.29 -1.47 10.61
N TYR A 294 2.56 -1.36 10.97
CA TYR A 294 3.07 -0.24 11.78
C TYR A 294 2.97 1.08 11.02
N ASP A 295 3.09 0.99 9.69
CA ASP A 295 2.85 2.07 8.73
C ASP A 295 2.00 1.57 7.57
N LEU A 296 1.07 2.41 7.10
CA LEU A 296 0.31 2.15 5.90
C LEU A 296 0.98 2.76 4.65
N PRO A 297 1.09 2.01 3.56
CA PRO A 297 1.48 2.55 2.27
C PRO A 297 0.31 3.30 1.61
N TRP A 298 0.62 4.23 0.68
CA TRP A 298 -0.40 4.94 -0.12
C TRP A 298 -1.24 4.07 -1.05
N ASN A 299 -0.71 2.91 -1.41
CA ASN A 299 -1.31 2.02 -2.38
C ASN A 299 -1.97 0.83 -1.67
N PRO A 300 -3.30 0.66 -1.75
CA PRO A 300 -4.01 -0.45 -1.12
C PRO A 300 -3.52 -1.81 -1.61
N MET A 301 -3.04 -1.90 -2.86
CA MET A 301 -2.48 -3.16 -3.38
C MET A 301 -1.24 -3.64 -2.62
N ILE A 302 -0.48 -2.70 -2.04
CA ILE A 302 0.68 -3.06 -1.19
C ILE A 302 0.19 -3.64 0.14
N VAL A 303 -0.85 -3.05 0.74
CA VAL A 303 -1.49 -3.62 1.95
C VAL A 303 -1.99 -5.03 1.66
N GLU A 304 -2.68 -5.20 0.54
CA GLU A 304 -3.18 -6.51 0.10
C GLU A 304 -2.04 -7.50 -0.17
N GLN A 305 -0.92 -7.07 -0.74
CA GLN A 305 0.26 -7.92 -0.94
C GLN A 305 0.87 -8.36 0.40
N ARG A 306 0.94 -7.47 1.41
CA ARG A 306 1.39 -7.84 2.76
C ARG A 306 0.46 -8.89 3.38
N ILE A 307 -0.86 -8.65 3.33
CA ILE A 307 -1.86 -9.60 3.82
C ILE A 307 -1.74 -10.94 3.09
N GLY A 308 -1.58 -10.92 1.77
CA GLY A 308 -1.38 -12.11 0.94
C GLY A 308 -0.10 -12.92 1.24
N ARG A 309 0.84 -12.41 2.06
CA ARG A 309 1.96 -13.21 2.58
C ARG A 309 1.53 -14.11 3.74
N VAL A 310 0.53 -13.70 4.49
CA VAL A 310 -0.04 -14.40 5.66
C VAL A 310 -1.29 -15.17 5.27
N ASP A 311 -2.24 -14.50 4.62
CA ASP A 311 -3.46 -15.07 4.11
C ASP A 311 -3.24 -15.70 2.72
N ARG A 312 -2.75 -16.93 2.71
CA ARG A 312 -2.41 -17.66 1.49
C ARG A 312 -3.02 -19.05 1.53
N PHE A 313 -3.08 -19.69 0.36
CA PHE A 313 -3.46 -21.10 0.26
C PHE A 313 -2.57 -21.96 1.19
N GLY A 314 -3.20 -22.68 2.14
CA GLY A 314 -2.51 -23.43 3.17
C GLY A 314 -2.43 -22.74 4.54
N GLN A 315 -3.04 -21.55 4.70
CA GLN A 315 -3.24 -20.95 6.03
C GLN A 315 -4.04 -21.90 6.92
N ARG A 316 -3.46 -22.26 8.07
CA ARG A 316 -4.06 -23.22 9.01
C ARG A 316 -5.00 -22.58 10.02
N SER A 317 -4.84 -21.29 10.26
CA SER A 317 -5.72 -20.55 11.17
C SER A 317 -7.03 -20.20 10.44
N PRO A 318 -8.19 -20.37 11.09
CA PRO A 318 -9.47 -19.94 10.53
C PRO A 318 -9.60 -18.40 10.46
N ILE A 319 -8.75 -17.67 11.20
CA ILE A 319 -8.79 -16.21 11.29
C ILE A 319 -7.38 -15.67 11.05
N VAL A 320 -7.28 -14.59 10.27
CA VAL A 320 -6.08 -13.76 10.11
C VAL A 320 -6.37 -12.38 10.66
N ASN A 321 -5.69 -12.03 11.75
CA ASN A 321 -5.80 -10.71 12.39
C ASN A 321 -4.84 -9.71 11.75
N ILE A 322 -5.36 -8.54 11.36
CA ILE A 322 -4.62 -7.49 10.66
C ILE A 322 -4.75 -6.21 11.48
N TYR A 323 -3.69 -5.82 12.17
CA TYR A 323 -3.66 -4.59 12.97
C TYR A 323 -3.06 -3.45 12.17
N ASN A 324 -3.77 -2.32 12.08
CA ASN A 324 -3.32 -1.12 11.39
C ASN A 324 -3.12 0.00 12.41
N LEU A 325 -1.88 0.47 12.59
CA LEU A 325 -1.55 1.53 13.53
C LEU A 325 -1.49 2.87 12.80
N ILE A 326 -2.26 3.85 13.26
CA ILE A 326 -2.41 5.15 12.63
C ILE A 326 -2.24 6.25 13.66
N VAL A 327 -1.28 7.13 13.44
CA VAL A 327 -1.11 8.32 14.27
C VAL A 327 -2.14 9.35 13.86
N LYS A 328 -2.98 9.75 14.81
CA LYS A 328 -4.02 10.76 14.65
C LYS A 328 -3.42 12.14 14.40
N ASP A 329 -4.12 12.99 13.66
CA ASP A 329 -3.67 14.32 13.25
C ASP A 329 -2.29 14.30 12.58
N SER A 330 -2.09 13.31 11.68
CA SER A 330 -0.87 13.13 10.91
C SER A 330 -1.15 12.65 9.49
N ILE A 331 -0.13 12.69 8.65
CA ILE A 331 -0.21 12.16 7.28
C ILE A 331 -0.64 10.68 7.22
N GLN A 332 -0.51 9.91 8.30
CA GLN A 332 -0.98 8.51 8.33
C GLN A 332 -2.50 8.43 8.37
N GLU A 333 -3.16 9.35 9.04
CA GLU A 333 -4.62 9.46 9.01
C GLU A 333 -5.12 9.86 7.62
N ASP A 334 -4.46 10.83 6.96
CA ASP A 334 -4.76 11.19 5.57
C ASP A 334 -4.60 9.99 4.61
N ILE A 335 -3.55 9.20 4.81
CA ILE A 335 -3.30 7.98 4.04
C ILE A 335 -4.42 6.97 4.28
N TYR A 336 -4.82 6.78 5.52
CA TYR A 336 -5.87 5.84 5.88
C TYR A 336 -7.22 6.20 5.25
N VAL A 337 -7.64 7.46 5.36
CA VAL A 337 -8.88 7.96 4.73
C VAL A 337 -8.84 7.74 3.22
N ARG A 338 -7.74 8.11 2.56
CA ARG A 338 -7.56 7.90 1.11
C ARG A 338 -7.54 6.41 0.72
N LEU A 339 -7.03 5.55 1.59
CA LEU A 339 -7.06 4.11 1.36
C LEU A 339 -8.50 3.58 1.43
N LEU A 340 -9.29 4.03 2.41
CA LEU A 340 -10.72 3.67 2.52
C LEU A 340 -11.50 4.10 1.27
N ASP A 341 -11.30 5.33 0.80
CA ASP A 341 -11.92 5.84 -0.42
C ASP A 341 -11.53 4.99 -1.64
N ARG A 342 -10.26 4.68 -1.79
CA ARG A 342 -9.77 3.83 -2.88
C ARG A 342 -10.32 2.40 -2.79
N ILE A 343 -10.39 1.82 -1.59
CA ILE A 343 -10.97 0.50 -1.39
C ILE A 343 -12.45 0.51 -1.74
N GLY A 344 -13.20 1.56 -1.40
CA GLY A 344 -14.58 1.75 -1.82
C GLY A 344 -14.72 1.73 -3.35
N VAL A 345 -13.91 2.51 -4.05
CA VAL A 345 -13.86 2.53 -5.52
C VAL A 345 -13.47 1.16 -6.10
N PHE A 346 -12.49 0.49 -5.50
CA PHE A 346 -12.09 -0.86 -5.93
C PHE A 346 -13.19 -1.89 -5.72
N ARG A 347 -13.91 -1.84 -4.60
CA ARG A 347 -15.03 -2.73 -4.31
C ARG A 347 -16.15 -2.58 -5.32
N ASP A 348 -16.51 -1.34 -5.64
CA ASP A 348 -17.59 -1.04 -6.57
C ASP A 348 -17.27 -1.46 -8.01
N SER A 349 -16.01 -1.57 -8.34
CA SER A 349 -15.54 -1.80 -9.71
C SER A 349 -15.02 -3.22 -9.98
N ILE A 350 -14.37 -3.89 -9.00
CA ILE A 350 -13.81 -5.27 -9.14
C ILE A 350 -14.64 -6.29 -8.36
N GLY A 351 -15.60 -5.83 -7.55
CA GLY A 351 -16.34 -6.64 -6.58
C GLY A 351 -15.63 -6.70 -5.23
N ASP A 352 -16.25 -7.38 -4.26
CA ASP A 352 -15.80 -7.39 -2.89
C ASP A 352 -14.31 -7.71 -2.74
N MET A 353 -13.55 -6.72 -2.29
CA MET A 353 -12.23 -6.98 -1.71
C MET A 353 -12.45 -7.56 -0.31
N GLU A 354 -11.70 -8.60 0.01
CA GLU A 354 -11.66 -9.06 1.40
C GLU A 354 -11.20 -7.92 2.31
N ALA A 355 -11.74 -7.88 3.53
CA ALA A 355 -11.49 -6.80 4.47
C ALA A 355 -9.98 -6.60 4.72
N ILE A 356 -9.47 -5.42 4.44
CA ILE A 356 -8.08 -5.01 4.69
C ILE A 356 -7.96 -3.87 5.69
N LEU A 357 -9.03 -3.09 5.84
CA LEU A 357 -9.17 -2.00 6.81
C LEU A 357 -10.52 -2.11 7.50
N ASP A 358 -10.56 -1.71 8.75
CA ASP A 358 -11.80 -1.61 9.51
C ASP A 358 -12.58 -0.38 9.05
N ALA A 359 -13.84 -0.57 8.65
CA ALA A 359 -14.70 0.50 8.13
C ALA A 359 -15.47 1.27 9.24
N GLU A 360 -15.36 0.85 10.50
CA GLU A 360 -16.15 1.40 11.60
C GLU A 360 -15.57 2.63 12.29
N ILE A 361 -14.68 3.38 11.63
CA ILE A 361 -14.37 4.72 12.13
C ILE A 361 -15.48 5.66 11.65
N GLU A 362 -16.46 5.93 12.51
CA GLU A 362 -17.41 7.00 12.31
C GLU A 362 -16.69 8.27 11.86
N LYS A 363 -17.23 8.90 10.82
CA LYS A 363 -16.79 10.19 10.27
C LYS A 363 -16.84 11.27 11.37
N SER A 364 -15.87 11.28 12.25
CA SER A 364 -15.67 12.38 13.17
C SER A 364 -14.79 13.43 12.50
N GLY A 365 -15.47 14.43 11.93
CA GLY A 365 -14.87 15.72 11.59
C GLY A 365 -14.28 15.81 10.19
N THR A 366 -15.08 16.35 9.30
CA THR A 366 -14.65 16.93 8.03
C THR A 366 -13.67 18.07 8.33
N HIS A 367 -12.37 17.82 8.25
CA HIS A 367 -11.41 18.92 8.11
C HIS A 367 -11.25 19.23 6.62
N GLN A 368 -11.71 20.44 6.25
CA GLN A 368 -11.43 21.04 4.96
C GLN A 368 -9.92 21.10 4.76
N ILE A 369 -9.46 20.47 3.72
CA ILE A 369 -8.08 20.54 3.25
C ILE A 369 -7.98 21.82 2.41
N VAL A 370 -7.19 22.78 2.89
CA VAL A 370 -6.67 23.88 2.09
C VAL A 370 -5.39 23.41 1.41
#